data_4b8b5ac69f79d10922b3c238e66f8c29
#
_entry.id   4b8b5ac69f79d10922b3c238e66f8c29
#
_cell.length_a   1.000
_cell.length_b   1.000
_cell.length_c   1.000
_cell.angle_alpha   90.00
_cell.angle_beta   90.00
_cell.angle_gamma   90.00
#
_symmetry.space_group_name_H-M   'P 1'
#
loop_
_entity.id
_entity.type
_entity.pdbx_description
1 polymer ?
#
loop_
_entity_poly.entity_id
_entity_poly.type
_entity_poly.pdbx_seq_one_letter_code
_entity_poly.pdbx_strand_id
1 'polypeptide(L)'
;RYGSIGSDWYWKNGSIFYTKRGSGSPLLLIHELNPIASSYEWCRLVKKLEKHYTVYTIDLLGCGRSDKPYLTYTNYLYVQLLTDFIHDVIGERPDVVTTGNSISFAVLAQNMNPNLLASITAINPPAMNSFDRTPDKYSSVKKALLELPILGTFLYNVRTHESNIRRTLQKTYFSRPQLVSSKMLDAYYEASHMGKSHGKYLMASIEGHYTDNAIGHAVKKLTIPLYIIESRSMTDA
;
A
#
# COMPACT_ATOMS: atom_id res chain seq x y z
N ARG A 1 15.87 13.00 -4.92
CA ARG A 1 14.67 12.15 -5.08
C ARG A 1 14.99 10.73 -4.69
N TYR A 2 14.11 10.12 -3.88
CA TYR A 2 14.25 8.72 -3.52
C TYR A 2 13.72 7.81 -4.65
N GLY A 3 14.19 6.56 -4.66
CA GLY A 3 13.62 5.50 -5.48
C GLY A 3 14.15 5.42 -6.91
N SER A 4 13.53 4.51 -7.65
CA SER A 4 13.90 4.17 -9.01
C SER A 4 13.31 5.14 -10.04
N ILE A 5 13.92 5.18 -11.23
CA ILE A 5 13.28 5.77 -12.40
C ILE A 5 12.07 4.89 -12.75
N GLY A 6 10.92 5.50 -12.96
CA GLY A 6 9.66 4.83 -13.28
C GLY A 6 8.87 5.63 -14.30
N SER A 7 7.64 5.22 -14.48
CA SER A 7 6.66 5.81 -15.40
C SER A 7 5.38 6.17 -14.67
N ASP A 8 4.60 7.03 -15.27
CA ASP A 8 3.26 7.38 -14.82
C ASP A 8 2.22 6.73 -15.73
N TRP A 9 1.22 6.11 -15.13
CA TRP A 9 0.04 5.60 -15.81
C TRP A 9 -1.16 6.46 -15.41
N TYR A 10 -1.81 7.04 -16.40
CA TYR A 10 -2.96 7.93 -16.18
C TYR A 10 -4.22 7.10 -15.98
N TRP A 11 -4.61 6.95 -14.73
CA TRP A 11 -5.83 6.28 -14.33
C TRP A 11 -6.94 7.30 -14.08
N LYS A 12 -8.20 6.87 -14.14
CA LYS A 12 -9.39 7.75 -14.03
C LYS A 12 -9.42 8.67 -12.79
N ASN A 13 -8.77 8.27 -11.69
CA ASN A 13 -8.75 9.05 -10.45
C ASN A 13 -7.41 9.76 -10.18
N GLY A 14 -6.48 9.70 -11.09
CA GLY A 14 -5.19 10.38 -10.97
C GLY A 14 -4.04 9.60 -11.59
N SER A 15 -2.89 10.22 -11.66
CA SER A 15 -1.66 9.61 -12.16
C SER A 15 -1.09 8.63 -11.14
N ILE A 16 -0.75 7.44 -11.59
CA ILE A 16 -0.20 6.35 -10.79
C ILE A 16 1.26 6.13 -11.21
N PHE A 17 2.16 6.31 -10.26
CA PHE A 17 3.56 6.03 -10.46
C PHE A 17 3.84 4.53 -10.32
N TYR A 18 4.61 3.97 -11.24
CA TYR A 18 5.06 2.58 -11.17
C TYR A 18 6.45 2.40 -11.74
N THR A 19 7.08 1.27 -11.45
CA THR A 19 8.33 0.86 -12.08
C THR A 19 8.17 -0.51 -12.73
N LYS A 20 8.91 -0.75 -13.81
CA LYS A 20 9.04 -2.04 -14.49
C LYS A 20 10.51 -2.37 -14.63
N ARG A 21 10.95 -3.54 -14.16
CA ARG A 21 12.35 -3.95 -14.19
C ARG A 21 12.49 -5.44 -14.46
N GLY A 22 13.59 -5.80 -15.10
CA GLY A 22 13.92 -7.19 -15.39
C GLY A 22 13.14 -7.78 -16.55
N SER A 23 13.19 -9.10 -16.68
CA SER A 23 12.49 -9.88 -17.70
C SER A 23 12.12 -11.25 -17.14
N GLY A 24 11.05 -11.84 -17.66
CA GLY A 24 10.49 -13.11 -17.19
C GLY A 24 9.02 -12.97 -16.81
N SER A 25 8.51 -13.91 -16.07
CA SER A 25 7.11 -13.90 -15.60
C SER A 25 6.80 -12.64 -14.80
N PRO A 26 5.59 -12.06 -14.93
CA PRO A 26 5.23 -10.82 -14.25
C PRO A 26 5.07 -11.03 -12.74
N LEU A 27 5.65 -10.14 -11.98
CA LEU A 27 5.57 -10.08 -10.53
C LEU A 27 5.21 -8.66 -10.09
N LEU A 28 4.09 -8.49 -9.41
CA LEU A 28 3.63 -7.19 -8.91
C LEU A 28 3.85 -7.09 -7.40
N LEU A 29 4.57 -6.06 -6.97
CA LEU A 29 4.84 -5.76 -5.57
C LEU A 29 4.00 -4.57 -5.13
N ILE A 30 3.15 -4.77 -4.11
CA ILE A 30 2.21 -3.78 -3.59
C ILE A 30 2.58 -3.47 -2.14
N HIS A 31 2.99 -2.21 -1.88
CA HIS A 31 3.31 -1.74 -0.54
C HIS A 31 2.07 -1.66 0.36
N GLU A 32 2.27 -1.56 1.67
CA GLU A 32 1.19 -1.34 2.62
C GLU A 32 0.45 -0.03 2.35
N LEU A 33 -0.87 -0.03 2.52
CA LEU A 33 -1.67 1.19 2.40
C LEU A 33 -1.48 2.08 3.63
N ASN A 34 -0.58 3.03 3.49
CA ASN A 34 -0.27 4.03 4.52
C ASN A 34 0.24 5.30 3.84
N PRO A 35 -0.15 6.51 4.28
CA PRO A 35 0.31 7.77 3.68
C PRO A 35 1.83 7.97 3.65
N ILE A 36 2.58 7.29 4.53
CA ILE A 36 4.05 7.34 4.53
C ILE A 36 4.70 6.27 3.64
N ALA A 37 3.94 5.26 3.20
CA ALA A 37 4.46 4.15 2.42
C ALA A 37 4.57 4.48 0.93
N SER A 38 5.41 3.73 0.24
CA SER A 38 5.59 3.80 -1.20
C SER A 38 6.32 2.54 -1.70
N SER A 39 6.46 2.39 -3.00
CA SER A 39 7.25 1.34 -3.64
C SER A 39 8.72 1.31 -3.21
N TYR A 40 9.22 2.33 -2.51
CA TYR A 40 10.56 2.31 -1.91
C TYR A 40 10.77 1.13 -0.96
N GLU A 41 9.72 0.65 -0.34
CA GLU A 41 9.72 -0.55 0.50
C GLU A 41 10.42 -1.74 -0.19
N TRP A 42 10.25 -1.85 -1.49
CA TRP A 42 10.73 -2.94 -2.32
C TRP A 42 12.14 -2.74 -2.91
N CYS A 43 12.79 -1.59 -2.66
CA CYS A 43 14.02 -1.19 -3.34
C CYS A 43 15.18 -2.22 -3.27
N ARG A 44 15.26 -2.98 -2.17
CA ARG A 44 16.26 -4.05 -1.99
C ARG A 44 15.84 -5.36 -2.65
N LEU A 45 14.55 -5.66 -2.61
CA LEU A 45 14.01 -6.91 -3.13
C LEU A 45 13.96 -6.90 -4.66
N VAL A 46 13.57 -5.77 -5.26
CA VAL A 46 13.53 -5.60 -6.73
C VAL A 46 14.86 -5.98 -7.37
N LYS A 47 16.00 -5.53 -6.83
CA LYS A 47 17.34 -5.83 -7.35
C LYS A 47 17.69 -7.33 -7.40
N LYS A 48 17.05 -8.12 -6.56
CA LYS A 48 17.22 -9.58 -6.56
C LYS A 48 16.26 -10.25 -7.53
N LEU A 49 15.01 -9.81 -7.51
CA LEU A 49 13.92 -10.41 -8.28
C LEU A 49 13.99 -10.07 -9.78
N GLU A 50 14.49 -8.89 -10.16
CA GLU A 50 14.62 -8.45 -11.56
C GLU A 50 15.51 -9.37 -12.41
N LYS A 51 16.27 -10.25 -11.77
CA LYS A 51 17.12 -11.25 -12.46
C LYS A 51 16.29 -12.42 -13.00
N HIS A 52 15.09 -12.64 -12.50
CA HIS A 52 14.26 -13.81 -12.80
C HIS A 52 12.83 -13.46 -13.21
N TYR A 53 12.38 -12.24 -12.92
CA TYR A 53 11.01 -11.77 -13.12
C TYR A 53 10.97 -10.42 -13.82
N THR A 54 9.89 -10.16 -14.53
CA THR A 54 9.49 -8.79 -14.86
C THR A 54 8.81 -8.22 -13.62
N VAL A 55 9.54 -7.43 -12.84
CA VAL A 55 9.07 -6.90 -11.55
C VAL A 55 8.41 -5.54 -11.75
N TYR A 56 7.14 -5.46 -11.38
CA TYR A 56 6.39 -4.22 -11.30
C TYR A 56 6.29 -3.79 -9.84
N THR A 57 6.51 -2.51 -9.57
CA THR A 57 6.15 -1.88 -8.29
C THR A 57 5.22 -0.73 -8.56
N ILE A 58 4.27 -0.49 -7.68
CA ILE A 58 3.25 0.56 -7.81
C ILE A 58 3.26 1.42 -6.56
N ASP A 59 3.15 2.73 -6.71
CA ASP A 59 2.74 3.62 -5.62
C ASP A 59 1.22 3.72 -5.66
N LEU A 60 0.55 3.25 -4.63
CA LEU A 60 -0.92 3.30 -4.55
C LEU A 60 -1.41 4.75 -4.59
N LEU A 61 -2.60 4.98 -5.16
CA LEU A 61 -3.21 6.32 -5.15
C LEU A 61 -3.27 6.86 -3.72
N GLY A 62 -2.85 8.09 -3.51
CA GLY A 62 -2.72 8.69 -2.18
C GLY A 62 -1.34 8.48 -1.52
N CYS A 63 -0.45 7.69 -2.12
CA CYS A 63 0.87 7.33 -1.60
C CYS A 63 2.00 7.74 -2.54
N GLY A 64 3.20 7.89 -1.98
CA GLY A 64 4.44 8.07 -2.71
C GLY A 64 4.37 9.16 -3.79
N ARG A 65 4.71 8.78 -5.02
CA ARG A 65 4.72 9.66 -6.21
C ARG A 65 3.41 9.71 -6.96
N SER A 66 2.47 8.83 -6.62
CA SER A 66 1.13 8.85 -7.20
C SER A 66 0.33 10.05 -6.72
N ASP A 67 -0.67 10.45 -7.49
CA ASP A 67 -1.55 11.55 -7.14
C ASP A 67 -2.27 11.31 -5.81
N LYS A 68 -2.62 12.40 -5.14
CA LYS A 68 -3.30 12.41 -3.85
C LYS A 68 -4.59 13.26 -3.92
N PRO A 69 -5.55 12.86 -4.78
CA PRO A 69 -6.78 13.63 -4.96
C PRO A 69 -7.62 13.71 -3.69
N TYR A 70 -8.42 14.78 -3.61
CA TYR A 70 -9.44 14.92 -2.59
C TYR A 70 -10.63 14.01 -2.89
N LEU A 71 -10.65 12.85 -2.28
CA LEU A 71 -11.73 11.87 -2.37
C LEU A 71 -11.77 10.97 -1.12
N THR A 72 -12.83 10.20 -0.95
CA THR A 72 -12.86 9.12 0.03
C THR A 72 -12.19 7.89 -0.57
N TYR A 73 -11.07 7.49 0.03
CA TYR A 73 -10.36 6.29 -0.35
C TYR A 73 -11.05 5.08 0.27
N THR A 74 -11.48 4.16 -0.57
CA THR A 74 -12.20 2.94 -0.15
C THR A 74 -11.43 1.70 -0.56
N ASN A 75 -11.73 0.57 0.07
CA ASN A 75 -11.14 -0.71 -0.33
C ASN A 75 -11.42 -1.01 -1.81
N TYR A 76 -12.65 -0.81 -2.28
CA TYR A 76 -13.03 -1.03 -3.67
C TYR A 76 -12.32 -0.11 -4.66
N LEU A 77 -11.94 1.10 -4.25
CA LEU A 77 -11.10 1.98 -5.08
C LEU A 77 -9.79 1.26 -5.44
N TYR A 78 -9.16 0.63 -4.45
CA TYR A 78 -7.89 -0.08 -4.65
C TYR A 78 -8.06 -1.41 -5.37
N VAL A 79 -9.16 -2.13 -5.14
CA VAL A 79 -9.53 -3.32 -5.92
C VAL A 79 -9.63 -2.96 -7.40
N GLN A 80 -10.27 -1.84 -7.72
CA GLN A 80 -10.42 -1.36 -9.09
C GLN A 80 -9.10 -0.87 -9.67
N LEU A 81 -8.32 -0.09 -8.89
CA LEU A 81 -6.97 0.33 -9.29
C LEU A 81 -6.10 -0.86 -9.67
N LEU A 82 -6.09 -1.89 -8.84
CA LEU A 82 -5.29 -3.09 -9.07
C LEU A 82 -5.77 -3.85 -10.31
N THR A 83 -7.06 -4.02 -10.48
CA THR A 83 -7.66 -4.69 -11.65
C THR A 83 -7.29 -3.95 -12.94
N ASP A 84 -7.50 -2.64 -12.97
CA ASP A 84 -7.23 -1.81 -14.16
C ASP A 84 -5.72 -1.76 -14.45
N PHE A 85 -4.87 -1.66 -13.43
CA PHE A 85 -3.41 -1.66 -13.60
C PHE A 85 -2.89 -2.98 -14.19
N ILE A 86 -3.39 -4.11 -13.71
CA ILE A 86 -3.00 -5.41 -14.27
C ILE A 86 -3.44 -5.53 -15.72
N HIS A 87 -4.65 -5.09 -16.04
CA HIS A 87 -5.18 -5.14 -17.40
C HIS A 87 -4.42 -4.21 -18.35
N ASP A 88 -4.22 -2.93 -17.96
CA ASP A 88 -3.71 -1.90 -18.86
C ASP A 88 -2.18 -1.87 -18.96
N VAL A 89 -1.48 -2.19 -17.87
CA VAL A 89 -0.01 -2.03 -17.76
C VAL A 89 0.72 -3.36 -17.83
N ILE A 90 0.23 -4.39 -17.13
CA ILE A 90 0.88 -5.70 -17.10
C ILE A 90 0.44 -6.56 -18.29
N GLY A 91 -0.86 -6.63 -18.57
CA GLY A 91 -1.45 -7.33 -19.70
C GLY A 91 -1.51 -8.86 -19.58
N GLU A 92 -1.07 -9.41 -18.45
CA GLU A 92 -1.06 -10.86 -18.17
C GLU A 92 -1.23 -11.09 -16.66
N ARG A 93 -1.47 -12.33 -16.24
CA ARG A 93 -1.71 -12.69 -14.84
C ARG A 93 -0.41 -12.66 -14.04
N PRO A 94 -0.17 -11.68 -13.16
CA PRO A 94 1.04 -11.65 -12.33
C PRO A 94 0.92 -12.53 -11.09
N ASP A 95 2.05 -12.96 -10.57
CA ASP A 95 2.19 -13.23 -9.15
C ASP A 95 2.17 -11.90 -8.39
N VAL A 96 1.49 -11.84 -7.24
CA VAL A 96 1.39 -10.62 -6.45
C VAL A 96 1.98 -10.82 -5.07
N VAL A 97 2.82 -9.87 -4.64
CA VAL A 97 3.32 -9.79 -3.27
C VAL A 97 2.74 -8.53 -2.62
N THR A 98 2.14 -8.69 -1.46
CA THR A 98 1.57 -7.59 -0.67
C THR A 98 2.21 -7.50 0.69
N THR A 99 2.27 -6.29 1.27
CA THR A 99 2.60 -6.08 2.68
C THR A 99 1.41 -5.56 3.45
N GLY A 100 1.31 -5.95 4.72
CA GLY A 100 0.29 -5.47 5.65
C GLY A 100 -1.13 -5.63 5.13
N ASN A 101 -1.90 -4.55 5.22
CA ASN A 101 -3.32 -4.51 4.86
C ASN A 101 -3.64 -4.63 3.36
N SER A 102 -2.64 -4.48 2.48
CA SER A 102 -2.86 -4.54 1.03
C SER A 102 -3.26 -5.91 0.51
N ILE A 103 -3.12 -6.97 1.31
CA ILE A 103 -3.67 -8.30 0.98
C ILE A 103 -5.17 -8.23 0.67
N SER A 104 -5.91 -7.33 1.34
CA SER A 104 -7.36 -7.23 1.16
C SER A 104 -7.74 -6.86 -0.28
N PHE A 105 -6.97 -5.97 -0.91
CA PHE A 105 -7.23 -5.57 -2.31
C PHE A 105 -6.98 -6.72 -3.28
N ALA A 106 -5.88 -7.46 -3.08
CA ALA A 106 -5.51 -8.58 -3.94
C ALA A 106 -6.53 -9.72 -3.84
N VAL A 107 -6.94 -10.09 -2.63
CA VAL A 107 -7.93 -11.13 -2.39
C VAL A 107 -9.28 -10.78 -3.00
N LEU A 108 -9.77 -9.56 -2.76
CA LEU A 108 -11.06 -9.13 -3.30
C LEU A 108 -11.03 -8.95 -4.82
N ALA A 109 -9.95 -8.42 -5.39
CA ALA A 109 -9.78 -8.30 -6.83
C ALA A 109 -9.80 -9.69 -7.51
N GLN A 110 -9.09 -10.67 -6.95
CA GLN A 110 -9.10 -12.04 -7.46
C GLN A 110 -10.48 -12.70 -7.35
N ASN A 111 -11.22 -12.46 -6.25
CA ASN A 111 -12.57 -12.99 -6.11
C ASN A 111 -13.54 -12.41 -7.14
N MET A 112 -13.41 -11.12 -7.45
CA MET A 112 -14.24 -10.45 -8.47
C MET A 112 -13.85 -10.85 -9.89
N ASN A 113 -12.56 -11.15 -10.11
CA ASN A 113 -12.00 -11.53 -11.39
C ASN A 113 -11.16 -12.81 -11.24
N PRO A 114 -11.74 -14.01 -11.34
CA PRO A 114 -11.07 -15.28 -11.03
C PRO A 114 -9.80 -15.57 -11.85
N ASN A 115 -9.61 -14.89 -12.96
CA ASN A 115 -8.43 -15.02 -13.84
C ASN A 115 -7.44 -13.85 -13.72
N LEU A 116 -7.54 -13.03 -12.71
CA LEU A 116 -6.74 -11.81 -12.59
C LEU A 116 -5.31 -12.10 -12.15
N LEU A 117 -5.12 -12.94 -11.13
CA LEU A 117 -3.83 -13.21 -10.49
C LEU A 117 -3.41 -14.67 -10.68
N ALA A 118 -2.10 -14.92 -10.66
CA ALA A 118 -1.53 -16.27 -10.65
C ALA A 118 -1.39 -16.81 -9.22
N SER A 119 -0.89 -15.99 -8.30
CA SER A 119 -0.77 -16.29 -6.86
C SER A 119 -0.75 -15.01 -6.02
N ILE A 120 -0.94 -15.16 -4.70
CA ILE A 120 -0.79 -14.06 -3.74
C ILE A 120 0.21 -14.51 -2.66
N THR A 121 1.21 -13.67 -2.39
CA THR A 121 2.10 -13.80 -1.23
C THR A 121 1.89 -12.60 -0.32
N ALA A 122 1.41 -12.83 0.89
CA ALA A 122 1.17 -11.80 1.88
C ALA A 122 2.30 -11.78 2.93
N ILE A 123 2.95 -10.64 3.07
CA ILE A 123 4.01 -10.43 4.07
C ILE A 123 3.43 -9.65 5.25
N ASN A 124 3.53 -10.21 6.43
CA ASN A 124 3.01 -9.64 7.69
C ASN A 124 1.57 -9.11 7.55
N PRO A 125 0.61 -9.91 7.04
CA PRO A 125 -0.77 -9.47 6.98
C PRO A 125 -1.30 -9.28 8.40
N PRO A 126 -2.17 -8.28 8.64
CA PRO A 126 -2.84 -8.13 9.92
C PRO A 126 -3.80 -9.30 10.17
N ALA A 127 -4.20 -9.48 11.43
CA ALA A 127 -5.18 -10.50 11.78
C ALA A 127 -6.49 -10.30 10.98
N MET A 128 -7.12 -11.40 10.56
CA MET A 128 -8.30 -11.35 9.67
C MET A 128 -9.44 -10.49 10.22
N ASN A 129 -9.68 -10.53 11.53
CA ASN A 129 -10.72 -9.74 12.19
C ASN A 129 -10.45 -8.22 12.17
N SER A 130 -9.23 -7.79 11.89
CA SER A 130 -8.93 -6.36 11.75
C SER A 130 -9.54 -5.74 10.49
N PHE A 131 -9.87 -6.57 9.49
CA PHE A 131 -10.55 -6.14 8.27
C PHE A 131 -12.08 -6.05 8.42
N ASP A 132 -12.65 -6.56 9.52
CA ASP A 132 -14.10 -6.57 9.74
C ASP A 132 -14.64 -5.21 10.22
N ARG A 133 -13.76 -4.24 10.37
CA ARG A 133 -14.14 -2.87 10.77
C ARG A 133 -14.88 -2.19 9.64
N THR A 134 -15.94 -1.48 10.00
CA THR A 134 -16.74 -0.70 9.07
C THR A 134 -16.85 0.74 9.55
N PRO A 135 -17.08 1.71 8.67
CA PRO A 135 -17.40 3.06 9.07
C PRO A 135 -18.62 3.07 10.00
N ASP A 136 -18.50 3.77 11.11
CA ASP A 136 -19.57 4.01 12.07
C ASP A 136 -20.16 5.43 11.93
N LYS A 137 -21.11 5.77 12.79
CA LYS A 137 -21.76 7.10 12.79
C LYS A 137 -20.78 8.28 13.03
N TYR A 138 -19.62 8.02 13.61
CA TYR A 138 -18.59 9.04 13.87
C TYR A 138 -17.51 9.09 12.78
N SER A 139 -17.44 8.09 11.94
CA SER A 139 -16.41 7.98 10.89
C SER A 139 -16.45 9.16 9.93
N SER A 140 -17.64 9.60 9.52
CA SER A 140 -17.81 10.76 8.62
C SER A 140 -17.37 12.06 9.28
N VAL A 141 -17.67 12.25 10.57
CA VAL A 141 -17.26 13.44 11.34
C VAL A 141 -15.74 13.43 11.53
N LYS A 142 -15.18 12.30 11.95
CA LYS A 142 -13.74 12.11 12.11
C LYS A 142 -12.99 12.39 10.80
N LYS A 143 -13.49 11.82 9.69
CA LYS A 143 -12.94 12.07 8.36
C LYS A 143 -12.99 13.56 8.00
N ALA A 144 -14.14 14.20 8.16
CA ALA A 144 -14.31 15.63 7.86
C ALA A 144 -13.34 16.51 8.67
N LEU A 145 -13.14 16.23 9.96
CA LEU A 145 -12.18 16.97 10.80
C LEU A 145 -10.73 16.79 10.31
N LEU A 146 -10.34 15.59 9.91
CA LEU A 146 -9.01 15.29 9.40
C LEU A 146 -8.75 15.88 7.99
N GLU A 147 -9.81 16.19 7.24
CA GLU A 147 -9.72 16.83 5.93
C GLU A 147 -9.69 18.36 5.99
N LEU A 148 -9.99 18.96 7.14
CA LEU A 148 -9.98 20.43 7.28
C LEU A 148 -8.62 21.01 6.86
N PRO A 149 -8.62 22.19 6.20
CA PRO A 149 -7.40 22.79 5.68
C PRO A 149 -6.34 23.05 6.75
N ILE A 150 -6.71 23.58 7.89
CA ILE A 150 -5.77 23.92 8.97
C ILE A 150 -5.55 22.74 9.90
N LEU A 151 -6.61 22.25 10.56
CA LEU A 151 -6.53 21.16 11.53
C LEU A 151 -5.99 19.88 10.93
N GLY A 152 -6.55 19.45 9.81
CA GLY A 152 -6.12 18.22 9.15
C GLY A 152 -4.68 18.29 8.66
N THR A 153 -4.26 19.45 8.12
CA THR A 153 -2.87 19.67 7.71
C THR A 153 -1.92 19.62 8.90
N PHE A 154 -2.29 20.25 10.01
CA PHE A 154 -1.50 20.19 11.24
C PHE A 154 -1.35 18.75 11.75
N LEU A 155 -2.46 18.04 11.89
CA LEU A 155 -2.45 16.64 12.35
C LEU A 155 -1.66 15.72 11.41
N TYR A 156 -1.79 15.93 10.10
CA TYR A 156 -1.01 15.20 9.11
C TYR A 156 0.49 15.43 9.28
N ASN A 157 0.91 16.70 9.40
CA ASN A 157 2.32 17.05 9.57
C ASN A 157 2.89 16.52 10.90
N VAL A 158 2.11 16.51 11.97
CA VAL A 158 2.51 15.87 13.22
C VAL A 158 2.71 14.36 13.00
N ARG A 159 1.77 13.71 12.35
CA ARG A 159 1.84 12.25 12.08
C ARG A 159 3.02 11.88 11.19
N THR A 160 3.33 12.71 10.20
CA THR A 160 4.40 12.50 9.22
C THR A 160 5.70 13.21 9.59
N HIS A 161 5.82 13.74 10.82
CA HIS A 161 7.07 14.26 11.33
C HIS A 161 8.13 13.15 11.40
N GLU A 162 9.37 13.49 11.12
CA GLU A 162 10.50 12.55 11.04
C GLU A 162 10.57 11.59 12.22
N SER A 163 10.41 12.11 13.45
CA SER A 163 10.45 11.28 14.68
C SER A 163 9.33 10.25 14.74
N ASN A 164 8.13 10.58 14.24
CA ASN A 164 7.00 9.67 14.21
C ASN A 164 7.14 8.62 13.10
N ILE A 165 7.66 9.01 11.94
CA ILE A 165 8.02 8.08 10.86
C ILE A 165 9.07 7.10 11.37
N ARG A 166 10.14 7.58 12.00
CA ARG A 166 11.19 6.74 12.59
C ARG A 166 10.61 5.73 13.58
N ARG A 167 9.74 6.19 14.49
CA ARG A 167 9.07 5.32 15.46
C ARG A 167 8.21 4.25 14.78
N THR A 168 7.46 4.62 13.75
CA THR A 168 6.62 3.69 12.98
C THR A 168 7.47 2.64 12.28
N LEU A 169 8.54 3.06 11.60
CA LEU A 169 9.45 2.13 10.94
C LEU A 169 10.08 1.14 11.92
N GLN A 170 10.54 1.64 13.08
CA GLN A 170 11.20 0.82 14.10
C GLN A 170 10.26 -0.16 14.81
N LYS A 171 8.99 0.20 14.98
CA LYS A 171 8.03 -0.61 15.74
C LYS A 171 7.19 -1.54 14.86
N THR A 172 6.89 -1.11 13.64
CA THR A 172 5.89 -1.79 12.81
C THR A 172 6.50 -2.47 11.60
N TYR A 173 7.48 -1.81 10.94
CA TYR A 173 8.00 -2.29 9.65
C TYR A 173 9.27 -3.13 9.77
N PHE A 174 10.06 -2.92 10.83
CA PHE A 174 11.32 -3.61 10.99
C PHE A 174 11.43 -4.30 12.35
N SER A 175 11.67 -5.60 12.34
CA SER A 175 11.95 -6.38 13.55
C SER A 175 13.25 -5.96 14.27
N ARG A 176 14.16 -5.28 13.56
CA ARG A 176 15.43 -4.75 14.09
C ARG A 176 15.49 -3.25 13.88
N PRO A 177 15.31 -2.42 14.93
CA PRO A 177 15.35 -0.96 14.84
C PRO A 177 16.61 -0.38 14.19
N GLN A 178 17.73 -1.09 14.31
CA GLN A 178 19.03 -0.68 13.75
C GLN A 178 19.06 -0.69 12.21
N LEU A 179 18.11 -1.38 11.56
CA LEU A 179 18.03 -1.43 10.11
C LEU A 179 17.44 -0.16 9.49
N VAL A 180 16.85 0.70 10.30
CA VAL A 180 16.30 1.99 9.87
C VAL A 180 17.42 3.00 9.68
N SER A 181 17.92 3.10 8.45
CA SER A 181 18.95 4.07 8.09
C SER A 181 18.37 5.48 7.86
N SER A 182 19.21 6.51 7.96
CA SER A 182 18.82 7.89 7.63
C SER A 182 18.29 7.99 6.21
N LYS A 183 18.96 7.35 5.24
CA LYS A 183 18.49 7.33 3.83
C LYS A 183 17.08 6.71 3.69
N MET A 184 16.77 5.69 4.45
CA MET A 184 15.43 5.11 4.47
C MET A 184 14.42 6.10 5.05
N LEU A 185 14.77 6.72 6.17
CA LEU A 185 13.92 7.72 6.81
C LEU A 185 13.63 8.90 5.87
N ASP A 186 14.65 9.42 5.18
CA ASP A 186 14.53 10.48 4.19
C ASP A 186 13.56 10.08 3.07
N ALA A 187 13.63 8.83 2.59
CA ALA A 187 12.75 8.34 1.54
C ALA A 187 11.28 8.27 1.97
N TYR A 188 11.01 7.80 3.18
CA TYR A 188 9.65 7.76 3.74
C TYR A 188 9.12 9.17 4.05
N TYR A 189 9.99 10.05 4.53
CA TYR A 189 9.65 11.45 4.76
C TYR A 189 9.30 12.16 3.45
N GLU A 190 10.15 12.02 2.42
CA GLU A 190 9.90 12.58 1.08
C GLU A 190 8.59 12.03 0.51
N ALA A 191 8.34 10.71 0.57
CA ALA A 191 7.13 10.09 0.07
C ALA A 191 5.87 10.69 0.70
N SER A 192 5.88 10.87 2.02
CA SER A 192 4.73 11.42 2.75
C SER A 192 4.47 12.91 2.45
N HIS A 193 5.49 13.66 2.01
CA HIS A 193 5.40 15.09 1.74
C HIS A 193 5.30 15.43 0.24
N MET A 194 5.41 14.46 -0.65
CA MET A 194 5.09 14.64 -2.06
C MET A 194 3.61 14.98 -2.22
N GLY A 195 3.30 16.10 -2.87
CA GLY A 195 1.93 16.64 -2.87
C GLY A 195 1.58 17.40 -1.59
N LYS A 196 2.59 17.88 -0.84
CA LYS A 196 2.43 18.59 0.43
C LYS A 196 1.68 17.73 1.47
N SER A 197 0.58 18.22 2.03
CA SER A 197 -0.23 17.51 3.03
C SER A 197 -1.46 16.79 2.44
N HIS A 198 -1.53 16.60 1.12
CA HIS A 198 -2.68 15.93 0.49
C HIS A 198 -2.83 14.46 0.89
N GLY A 199 -1.77 13.81 1.38
CA GLY A 199 -1.87 12.48 2.00
C GLY A 199 -2.83 12.43 3.19
N LYS A 200 -3.26 13.57 3.75
CA LYS A 200 -4.27 13.65 4.81
C LYS A 200 -5.62 13.06 4.40
N TYR A 201 -5.98 13.11 3.11
CA TYR A 201 -7.25 12.56 2.62
C TYR A 201 -7.27 11.04 2.70
N LEU A 202 -6.15 10.39 2.35
CA LEU A 202 -5.96 8.96 2.59
C LEU A 202 -5.96 8.65 4.10
N MET A 203 -5.20 9.41 4.88
CA MET A 203 -5.16 9.25 6.34
C MET A 203 -6.57 9.32 6.94
N ALA A 204 -7.38 10.31 6.53
CA ALA A 204 -8.74 10.49 7.00
C ALA A 204 -9.64 9.28 6.66
N SER A 205 -9.47 8.72 5.46
CA SER A 205 -10.23 7.54 5.03
C SER A 205 -9.83 6.28 5.79
N ILE A 206 -8.53 6.07 6.06
CA ILE A 206 -8.03 4.95 6.87
C ILE A 206 -8.57 5.07 8.31
N GLU A 207 -8.44 6.23 8.91
CA GLU A 207 -8.89 6.48 10.29
C GLU A 207 -10.42 6.36 10.46
N GLY A 208 -11.19 6.55 9.40
CA GLY A 208 -12.63 6.33 9.34
C GLY A 208 -13.04 4.90 8.96
N HIS A 209 -12.09 3.99 8.78
CA HIS A 209 -12.32 2.59 8.36
C HIS A 209 -12.97 2.43 6.97
N TYR A 210 -12.86 3.44 6.10
CA TYR A 210 -13.37 3.36 4.73
C TYR A 210 -12.55 2.43 3.83
N THR A 211 -11.28 2.19 4.18
CA THR A 211 -10.38 1.29 3.46
C THR A 211 -10.45 -0.16 3.93
N ASP A 212 -11.13 -0.42 5.05
CA ASP A 212 -11.31 -1.77 5.57
C ASP A 212 -12.46 -2.48 4.83
N ASN A 213 -12.32 -3.78 4.66
CA ASN A 213 -13.38 -4.65 4.13
C ASN A 213 -13.10 -6.08 4.56
N ALA A 214 -14.10 -6.75 5.12
CA ALA A 214 -14.00 -8.14 5.55
C ALA A 214 -13.58 -9.05 4.39
N ILE A 215 -12.50 -9.80 4.58
CA ILE A 215 -11.95 -10.69 3.56
C ILE A 215 -12.02 -12.19 3.92
N GLY A 216 -12.46 -12.52 5.13
CA GLY A 216 -12.46 -13.91 5.60
C GLY A 216 -13.21 -14.88 4.69
N HIS A 217 -14.38 -14.45 4.16
CA HIS A 217 -15.13 -15.26 3.20
C HIS A 217 -14.43 -15.32 1.82
N ALA A 218 -13.85 -14.22 1.38
CA ALA A 218 -13.15 -14.12 0.12
C ALA A 218 -11.87 -15.00 0.11
N VAL A 219 -11.14 -15.04 1.23
CA VAL A 219 -9.98 -15.94 1.38
C VAL A 219 -10.38 -17.41 1.24
N LYS A 220 -11.51 -17.81 1.84
CA LYS A 220 -12.01 -19.19 1.73
C LYS A 220 -12.42 -19.59 0.31
N LYS A 221 -12.74 -18.62 -0.54
CA LYS A 221 -13.14 -18.84 -1.93
C LYS A 221 -11.97 -18.75 -2.93
N LEU A 222 -10.76 -18.44 -2.47
CA LEU A 222 -9.62 -18.36 -3.38
C LEU A 222 -9.36 -19.70 -4.05
N THR A 223 -9.19 -19.65 -5.36
CA THR A 223 -8.84 -20.80 -6.21
C THR A 223 -7.37 -20.79 -6.64
N ILE A 224 -6.62 -19.77 -6.23
CA ILE A 224 -5.19 -19.63 -6.50
C ILE A 224 -4.38 -19.81 -5.21
N PRO A 225 -3.08 -20.12 -5.29
CA PRO A 225 -2.22 -20.22 -4.11
C PRO A 225 -2.17 -18.90 -3.32
N LEU A 226 -2.30 -19.00 -1.99
CA LEU A 226 -2.06 -17.94 -1.04
C LEU A 226 -0.94 -18.36 -0.09
N TYR A 227 0.15 -17.61 -0.10
CA TYR A 227 1.29 -17.81 0.79
C TYR A 227 1.31 -16.69 1.83
N ILE A 228 1.58 -17.06 3.09
CA ILE A 228 1.70 -16.09 4.19
C ILE A 228 3.11 -16.16 4.75
N ILE A 229 3.79 -15.02 4.81
CA ILE A 229 5.11 -14.88 5.39
C ILE A 229 5.00 -13.94 6.59
N GLU A 230 5.28 -14.46 7.78
CA GLU A 230 5.30 -13.67 9.01
C GLU A 230 6.72 -13.54 9.53
N SER A 231 7.13 -12.32 9.87
CA SER A 231 8.36 -12.09 10.60
C SER A 231 8.11 -12.31 12.09
N ARG A 232 8.90 -13.14 12.77
CA ARG A 232 8.87 -13.22 14.23
C ARG A 232 9.27 -11.86 14.82
N SER A 233 8.37 -11.25 15.57
CA SER A 233 8.71 -10.11 16.40
C SER A 233 9.60 -10.60 17.55
N MET A 234 10.65 -9.83 17.89
CA MET A 234 11.50 -10.16 19.04
C MET A 234 10.79 -9.99 20.41
N THR A 235 9.50 -9.65 20.40
CA THR A 235 8.66 -9.57 21.60
C THR A 235 8.07 -10.90 22.04
N ASP A 236 8.27 -11.97 21.26
CA ASP A 236 7.77 -13.33 21.54
C ASP A 236 8.87 -14.30 21.97
N ALA A 237 10.00 -13.79 22.50
CA ALA A 237 11.11 -14.56 23.04
C ALA A 237 11.32 -14.30 24.53
#